data_fe3f4c77b77f520e0ad56e8d482c763f
#
_entry.id   fe3f4c77b77f520e0ad56e8d482c763f
#
_cell.length_a   1.000
_cell.length_b   1.000
_cell.length_c   1.000
_cell.angle_alpha   90.00
_cell.angle_beta   90.00
_cell.angle_gamma   90.00
#
_symmetry.space_group_name_H-M   'P 1'
#
loop_
_entity.id
_entity.type
_entity.pdbx_description
1 polymer ?
#
loop_
_entity_poly.entity_id
_entity_poly.type
_entity_poly.pdbx_seq_one_letter_code
_entity_poly.pdbx_strand_id
1 'polypeptide(L)'
;MNRNELVDAVAGKTELRKTEASKAVDAVFDAIAEALKGGDEVRLVGFGTFSVASRAASEGRNPRTGEKIKIAASKQAKFKPGKGLRDSLN
;
A
#
# COMPACT_ATOMS: atom_id res chain seq x y z
N MET A 1 -13.80 -7.00 2.99
CA MET A 1 -13.86 -5.89 3.99
C MET A 1 -13.58 -4.57 3.29
N ASN A 2 -14.43 -3.62 3.50
CA ASN A 2 -14.22 -2.27 2.98
C ASN A 2 -13.74 -1.33 4.10
N ARG A 3 -13.55 -0.04 3.77
CA ARG A 3 -13.06 0.94 4.75
C ARG A 3 -14.01 1.08 5.95
N ASN A 4 -15.31 1.12 5.72
CA ASN A 4 -16.30 1.28 6.79
C ASN A 4 -16.27 0.07 7.74
N GLU A 5 -16.16 -1.12 7.22
CA GLU A 5 -16.03 -2.33 8.02
C GLU A 5 -14.72 -2.37 8.81
N LEU A 6 -13.65 -1.87 8.22
CA LEU A 6 -12.37 -1.75 8.91
C LEU A 6 -12.46 -0.75 10.06
N VAL A 7 -13.12 0.38 9.86
CA VAL A 7 -13.35 1.38 10.91
C VAL A 7 -14.16 0.76 12.07
N ASP A 8 -15.20 0.01 11.76
CA ASP A 8 -16.01 -0.68 12.77
C ASP A 8 -15.18 -1.69 13.58
N ALA A 9 -14.32 -2.45 12.89
CA ALA A 9 -13.43 -3.40 13.57
C ALA A 9 -12.43 -2.70 14.48
N VAL A 10 -11.86 -1.60 14.05
CA VAL A 10 -10.92 -0.81 14.86
C VAL A 10 -11.62 -0.22 16.06
N ALA A 11 -12.82 0.33 15.89
CA ALA A 11 -13.60 0.88 16.98
C ALA A 11 -13.89 -0.20 18.04
N GLY A 12 -14.26 -1.40 17.60
CA GLY A 12 -14.53 -2.52 18.49
C GLY A 12 -13.32 -3.00 19.28
N LYS A 13 -12.14 -2.94 18.68
CA LYS A 13 -10.88 -3.38 19.31
C LYS A 13 -10.27 -2.35 20.25
N THR A 14 -10.56 -1.07 20.04
CA THR A 14 -9.90 0.03 20.74
C THR A 14 -10.81 0.77 21.73
N GLU A 15 -12.10 0.47 21.72
CA GLU A 15 -13.11 1.20 22.48
C GLU A 15 -13.26 2.66 22.07
N LEU A 16 -12.69 3.03 20.94
CA LEU A 16 -12.86 4.37 20.34
C LEU A 16 -14.25 4.51 19.75
N ARG A 17 -14.75 5.74 19.71
CA ARG A 17 -15.95 6.05 18.96
C ARG A 17 -15.67 5.89 17.45
N LYS A 18 -16.71 5.59 16.68
CA LYS A 18 -16.56 5.43 15.22
C LYS A 18 -15.92 6.64 14.55
N THR A 19 -16.24 7.85 14.99
CA THR A 19 -15.65 9.08 14.46
C THR A 19 -14.16 9.16 14.74
N GLU A 20 -13.73 8.76 15.91
CA GLU A 20 -12.32 8.72 16.29
C GLU A 20 -11.59 7.59 15.57
N ALA A 21 -12.20 6.42 15.48
CA ALA A 21 -11.64 5.27 14.74
C ALA A 21 -11.48 5.59 13.25
N SER A 22 -12.44 6.28 12.66
CA SER A 22 -12.38 6.73 11.27
C SER A 22 -11.18 7.65 11.03
N LYS A 23 -10.96 8.61 11.90
CA LYS A 23 -9.80 9.51 11.84
C LYS A 23 -8.49 8.76 11.98
N ALA A 24 -8.43 7.80 12.92
CA ALA A 24 -7.24 7.00 13.15
C ALA A 24 -6.90 6.14 11.93
N VAL A 25 -7.88 5.50 11.33
CA VAL A 25 -7.70 4.67 10.13
C VAL A 25 -7.19 5.53 8.98
N ASP A 26 -7.82 6.67 8.74
CA ASP A 26 -7.38 7.58 7.66
C ASP A 26 -5.97 8.11 7.90
N ALA A 27 -5.63 8.45 9.14
CA ALA A 27 -4.31 8.93 9.49
C ALA A 27 -3.23 7.86 9.24
N VAL A 28 -3.51 6.60 9.54
CA VAL A 28 -2.59 5.49 9.26
C VAL A 28 -2.34 5.36 7.75
N PHE A 29 -3.39 5.37 6.96
CA PHE A 29 -3.24 5.24 5.50
C PHE A 29 -2.54 6.44 4.89
N ASP A 30 -2.84 7.65 5.35
CA ASP A 30 -2.18 8.86 4.90
C ASP A 30 -0.69 8.85 5.24
N ALA A 31 -0.33 8.43 6.45
CA ALA A 31 1.07 8.33 6.87
C ALA A 31 1.84 7.31 6.02
N ILE A 32 1.24 6.15 5.72
CA ILE A 32 1.84 5.14 4.86
C ILE A 32 2.03 5.70 3.44
N ALA A 33 1.00 6.34 2.89
CA ALA A 33 1.06 6.92 1.56
C ALA A 33 2.14 8.01 1.45
N GLU A 34 2.24 8.88 2.44
CA GLU A 34 3.26 9.93 2.47
C GLU A 34 4.68 9.36 2.54
N ALA A 35 4.90 8.34 3.36
CA ALA A 35 6.19 7.66 3.46
C ALA A 35 6.60 7.07 2.11
N LEU A 36 5.67 6.39 1.44
CA LEU A 36 5.91 5.79 0.13
C LEU A 36 6.17 6.83 -0.95
N LYS A 37 5.49 7.97 -0.91
CA LYS A 37 5.74 9.08 -1.83
C LYS A 37 7.17 9.62 -1.71
N GLY A 38 7.70 9.64 -0.50
CA GLY A 38 9.07 10.03 -0.23
C GLY A 38 10.12 8.96 -0.53
N GLY A 39 9.70 7.79 -1.01
CA GLY A 39 10.59 6.69 -1.32
C GLY A 39 11.00 5.85 -0.12
N ASP A 40 10.35 6.05 1.01
CA ASP A 40 10.64 5.32 2.24
C ASP A 40 9.85 4.02 2.33
N GLU A 41 10.36 3.06 3.08
CA GLU A 41 9.64 1.82 3.39
C GLU A 41 8.86 1.99 4.69
N VAL A 42 7.72 1.31 4.76
CA VAL A 42 6.96 1.23 6.01
C VAL A 42 7.03 -0.23 6.50
N ARG A 43 7.87 -0.48 7.46
CA ARG A 43 8.08 -1.81 8.03
C ARG A 43 7.27 -1.96 9.31
N LEU A 44 6.28 -2.84 9.27
CA LEU A 44 5.40 -3.13 10.41
C LEU A 44 5.73 -4.52 10.92
N VAL A 45 6.47 -4.59 12.02
CA VAL A 45 6.95 -5.84 12.59
C VAL A 45 5.79 -6.77 12.90
N GLY A 46 5.87 -8.02 12.43
CA GLY A 46 4.83 -9.02 12.63
C GLY A 46 3.68 -8.94 11.63
N PHE A 47 3.61 -7.88 10.82
CA PHE A 47 2.55 -7.70 9.83
C PHE A 47 3.09 -7.78 8.41
N GLY A 48 3.98 -6.87 8.04
CA GLY A 48 4.54 -6.83 6.70
C GLY A 48 5.23 -5.50 6.40
N THR A 49 5.72 -5.39 5.19
CA THR A 49 6.45 -4.20 4.74
C THR A 49 5.83 -3.64 3.48
N PHE A 50 5.51 -2.35 3.51
CA PHE A 50 5.11 -1.60 2.32
C PHE A 50 6.36 -0.96 1.72
N SER A 51 6.51 -1.06 0.41
CA SER A 51 7.65 -0.47 -0.30
C SER A 51 7.21 0.06 -1.66
N VAL A 52 8.10 0.81 -2.28
CA VAL A 52 7.86 1.35 -3.62
C VAL A 52 8.84 0.68 -4.58
N ALA A 53 8.29 0.09 -5.65
CA ALA A 53 9.08 -0.37 -6.77
C ALA A 53 9.01 0.67 -7.86
N SER A 54 10.16 1.07 -8.38
CA SER A 54 10.25 2.00 -9.50
C SER A 54 10.51 1.22 -10.77
N ARG A 55 9.73 1.51 -11.82
CA ARG A 55 10.04 1.08 -13.17
C ARG A 55 10.71 2.24 -13.89
N ALA A 56 11.91 2.00 -14.39
CA ALA A 56 12.59 2.98 -15.24
C ALA A 56 11.80 3.17 -16.54
N ALA A 57 11.92 4.37 -17.13
CA ALA A 57 11.40 4.61 -18.46
C ALA A 57 12.03 3.61 -19.43
N SER A 58 11.24 3.01 -20.30
CA SER A 58 11.71 2.04 -21.29
C SER A 58 11.10 2.33 -22.65
N GLU A 59 11.67 1.74 -23.70
CA GLU A 59 11.10 1.80 -25.04
C GLU A 59 10.42 0.48 -25.36
N GLY A 60 9.16 0.58 -25.77
CA GLY A 60 8.42 -0.56 -26.27
C GLY A 60 8.17 -0.42 -27.77
N ARG A 61 7.65 -1.48 -28.40
CA ARG A 61 7.22 -1.45 -29.79
C ARG A 61 5.72 -1.65 -29.89
N ASN A 62 5.07 -0.82 -30.69
CA ASN A 62 3.68 -1.05 -31.02
C ASN A 62 3.59 -2.28 -31.91
N PRO A 63 2.90 -3.37 -31.50
CA PRO A 63 2.80 -4.60 -32.29
C PRO A 63 2.04 -4.41 -33.61
N ARG A 64 1.24 -3.34 -33.75
CA ARG A 64 0.49 -3.07 -34.97
C ARG A 64 1.30 -2.33 -36.04
N THR A 65 2.10 -1.36 -35.62
CA THR A 65 2.79 -0.45 -36.55
C THR A 65 4.31 -0.63 -36.53
N GLY A 66 4.83 -1.30 -35.52
CA GLY A 66 6.27 -1.44 -35.33
C GLY A 66 6.95 -0.17 -34.82
N GLU A 67 6.17 0.86 -34.49
CA GLU A 67 6.71 2.12 -33.99
C GLU A 67 7.21 1.98 -32.55
N LYS A 68 8.29 2.68 -32.25
CA LYS A 68 8.82 2.75 -30.88
C LYS A 68 7.93 3.62 -30.01
N ILE A 69 7.52 3.07 -28.87
CA ILE A 69 6.72 3.78 -27.88
C ILE A 69 7.57 3.98 -26.63
N LYS A 70 7.59 5.21 -26.11
CA LYS A 70 8.21 5.50 -24.82
C LYS A 70 7.24 5.12 -23.70
N ILE A 71 7.68 4.20 -22.84
CA ILE A 71 6.94 3.84 -21.63
C ILE A 71 7.51 4.71 -20.52
N ALA A 72 6.66 5.57 -19.94
CA ALA A 72 7.07 6.47 -18.87
C ALA A 72 7.49 5.69 -17.62
N ALA A 73 8.44 6.25 -16.88
CA ALA A 73 8.79 5.73 -15.55
C ALA A 73 7.55 5.76 -14.64
N SER A 74 7.36 4.71 -13.88
CA SER A 74 6.25 4.62 -12.92
C SER A 74 6.73 4.06 -11.60
N LYS A 75 6.01 4.42 -10.53
CA LYS A 75 6.24 3.88 -9.19
C LYS A 75 5.02 3.07 -8.78
N GLN A 76 5.26 1.91 -8.19
CA GLN A 76 4.20 1.02 -7.73
C GLN A 76 4.38 0.72 -6.26
N ALA A 77 3.30 0.78 -5.50
CA ALA A 77 3.29 0.34 -4.12
C ALA A 77 3.27 -1.19 -4.09
N LYS A 78 4.09 -1.77 -3.23
CA LYS A 78 4.16 -3.21 -3.01
C LYS A 78 4.03 -3.52 -1.54
N PHE A 79 3.41 -4.66 -1.24
CA PHE A 79 3.29 -5.15 0.12
C PHE A 79 3.87 -6.56 0.19
N LYS A 80 4.82 -6.76 1.11
CA LYS A 80 5.38 -8.07 1.41
C LYS A 80 4.90 -8.50 2.79
N PRO A 81 4.10 -9.56 2.90
CA PRO A 81 3.63 -10.02 4.21
C PRO A 81 4.79 -10.50 5.08
N GLY A 82 4.73 -10.16 6.35
CA GLY A 82 5.70 -10.62 7.32
C GLY A 82 5.43 -12.05 7.77
N LYS A 83 6.40 -12.63 8.45
CA LYS A 83 6.29 -14.01 8.94
C LYS A 83 5.10 -14.20 9.87
N GLY A 84 4.87 -13.27 10.80
CA GLY A 84 3.74 -13.35 11.74
C GLY A 84 2.40 -13.41 11.04
N LEU A 85 2.21 -12.56 10.02
CA LEU A 85 0.97 -12.56 9.24
C LEU A 85 0.81 -13.85 8.45
N ARG A 86 1.87 -14.30 7.78
CA ARG A 86 1.82 -15.55 7.01
C ARG A 86 1.53 -16.75 7.90
N ASP A 87 2.16 -16.81 9.07
CA ASP A 87 1.96 -17.93 10.01
C ASP A 87 0.53 -17.93 10.55
N SER A 88 -0.09 -16.78 10.74
CA SER A 88 -1.47 -16.68 11.20
C SER A 88 -2.50 -17.16 10.16
N LEU A 89 -2.13 -17.17 8.89
CA LEU A 89 -3.02 -17.59 7.79
C LEU A 89 -2.91 -19.07 7.46
N ASN A 90 -1.84 -19.73 7.92
CA ASN A 90 -1.56 -21.13 7.58
C ASN A 90 -1.56 -22.07 8.78
#